data_42a058f353bbc46c1e8a5fa066fec1f5
#
_entry.id   42a058f353bbc46c1e8a5fa066fec1f5
#
_cell.length_a   1.000
_cell.length_b   1.000
_cell.length_c   1.000
_cell.angle_alpha   90.00
_cell.angle_beta   90.00
_cell.angle_gamma   90.00
#
_symmetry.space_group_name_H-M   'P 1'
#
loop_
_entity.id
_entity.type
_entity.pdbx_description
1 polymer ?
#
loop_
_entity_poly.entity_id
_entity_poly.type
_entity_poly.pdbx_seq_one_letter_code
_entity_poly.pdbx_strand_id
1 'polypeptide(L)'
;MDTAAERFASFSSSLTVERIPDPVLKSAKLHILDALGCGLAAHALDTAPAAREAMIETGSIGPATAIGVTYGLPPADAALVNGVTCHALDYDDTHTGAVAHVSVAVVPAALAVAQSEGADGADLLAAVVAGNEIVARLGMAVDTGFHARGFHATAVCGVFGATAAACRLQALDARTVTNALGIAGSMASGLLEYLADGSSTKRLHPGWAAHSAVIASRLAAHG
;
A
#
# COMPACT_ATOMS: atom_id res chain seq x y z
N MET A 1 -2.81 -28.12 -6.69
CA MET A 1 -3.25 -27.19 -5.63
C MET A 1 -2.75 -25.83 -6.01
N ASP A 2 -3.61 -24.83 -5.98
CA ASP A 2 -3.23 -23.46 -6.26
C ASP A 2 -2.27 -22.94 -5.20
N THR A 3 -1.27 -22.18 -5.62
CA THR A 3 -0.35 -21.49 -4.75
C THR A 3 -1.03 -20.37 -3.97
N ALA A 4 -0.42 -19.85 -2.93
CA ALA A 4 -0.95 -18.70 -2.19
C ALA A 4 -1.10 -17.48 -3.11
N ALA A 5 -0.14 -17.25 -4.03
CA ALA A 5 -0.20 -16.15 -4.99
C ALA A 5 -1.40 -16.29 -5.94
N GLU A 6 -1.67 -17.46 -6.49
CA GLU A 6 -2.83 -17.71 -7.36
C GLU A 6 -4.16 -17.53 -6.62
N ARG A 7 -4.25 -17.94 -5.37
CA ARG A 7 -5.44 -17.73 -4.54
C ARG A 7 -5.68 -16.25 -4.23
N PHE A 8 -4.65 -15.51 -3.88
CA PHE A 8 -4.74 -14.06 -3.66
C PHE A 8 -5.08 -13.32 -4.95
N ALA A 9 -4.50 -13.73 -6.08
CA ALA A 9 -4.79 -13.15 -7.37
C ALA A 9 -6.24 -13.37 -7.79
N SER A 10 -6.74 -14.61 -7.68
CA SER A 10 -8.15 -14.94 -7.97
C SER A 10 -9.12 -14.17 -7.07
N PHE A 11 -8.81 -14.06 -5.77
CA PHE A 11 -9.62 -13.30 -4.82
C PHE A 11 -9.66 -11.81 -5.19
N SER A 12 -8.50 -11.17 -5.35
CA SER A 12 -8.42 -9.72 -5.57
C SER A 12 -8.99 -9.29 -6.92
N SER A 13 -8.73 -10.04 -8.01
CA SER A 13 -9.23 -9.71 -9.34
C SER A 13 -10.74 -9.89 -9.48
N SER A 14 -11.35 -10.80 -8.71
CA SER A 14 -12.79 -11.09 -8.77
C SER A 14 -13.65 -10.35 -7.74
N LEU A 15 -13.04 -9.62 -6.80
CA LEU A 15 -13.79 -8.95 -5.74
C LEU A 15 -14.46 -7.68 -6.29
N THR A 16 -15.78 -7.58 -6.14
CA THR A 16 -16.55 -6.37 -6.46
C THR A 16 -17.22 -5.82 -5.20
N VAL A 17 -17.59 -4.54 -5.21
CA VAL A 17 -18.18 -3.87 -4.04
C VAL A 17 -19.48 -4.55 -3.59
N GLU A 18 -20.29 -5.09 -4.52
CA GLU A 18 -21.55 -5.78 -4.24
C GLU A 18 -21.35 -7.09 -3.47
N ARG A 19 -20.15 -7.68 -3.55
CA ARG A 19 -19.80 -8.92 -2.84
C ARG A 19 -19.21 -8.67 -1.46
N ILE A 20 -19.00 -7.42 -1.09
CA ILE A 20 -18.42 -7.04 0.20
C ILE A 20 -19.56 -6.72 1.17
N PRO A 21 -19.62 -7.35 2.36
CA PRO A 21 -20.64 -7.03 3.37
C PRO A 21 -20.57 -5.56 3.82
N ASP A 22 -21.73 -4.92 4.07
CA ASP A 22 -21.82 -3.53 4.50
C ASP A 22 -20.91 -3.16 5.69
N PRO A 23 -20.80 -3.99 6.77
CA PRO A 23 -19.88 -3.68 7.86
C PRO A 23 -18.42 -3.58 7.43
N VAL A 24 -17.99 -4.41 6.44
CA VAL A 24 -16.63 -4.38 5.89
C VAL A 24 -16.42 -3.13 5.03
N LEU A 25 -17.41 -2.74 4.21
CA LEU A 25 -17.36 -1.49 3.45
C LEU A 25 -17.26 -0.27 4.38
N LYS A 26 -18.03 -0.27 5.48
CA LYS A 26 -17.94 0.79 6.49
C LYS A 26 -16.56 0.83 7.12
N SER A 27 -15.98 -0.31 7.48
CA SER A 27 -14.64 -0.41 8.03
C SER A 27 -13.59 0.10 7.03
N ALA A 28 -13.66 -0.32 5.76
CA ALA A 28 -12.73 0.15 4.73
C ALA A 28 -12.74 1.68 4.54
N LYS A 29 -13.93 2.30 4.59
CA LYS A 29 -14.05 3.77 4.58
C LYS A 29 -13.34 4.42 5.75
N LEU A 30 -13.45 3.83 6.96
CA LEU A 30 -12.77 4.34 8.15
C LEU A 30 -11.27 4.17 8.05
N HIS A 31 -10.77 3.06 7.51
CA HIS A 31 -9.34 2.85 7.28
C HIS A 31 -8.75 3.85 6.27
N ILE A 32 -9.49 4.16 5.19
CA ILE A 32 -9.07 5.21 4.25
C ILE A 32 -9.02 6.57 4.94
N LEU A 33 -10.06 6.90 5.71
CA LEU A 33 -10.14 8.16 6.47
C LEU A 33 -9.02 8.27 7.49
N ASP A 34 -8.72 7.19 8.21
CA ASP A 34 -7.64 7.11 9.19
C ASP A 34 -6.27 7.39 8.54
N ALA A 35 -5.93 6.65 7.47
CA ALA A 35 -4.67 6.84 6.77
C ALA A 35 -4.50 8.28 6.25
N LEU A 36 -5.54 8.84 5.63
CA LEU A 36 -5.50 10.22 5.13
C LEU A 36 -5.46 11.25 6.28
N GLY A 37 -6.18 11.00 7.37
CA GLY A 37 -6.17 11.85 8.57
C GLY A 37 -4.78 11.90 9.20
N CYS A 38 -4.13 10.76 9.37
CA CYS A 38 -2.74 10.66 9.84
C CYS A 38 -1.79 11.40 8.90
N GLY A 39 -1.96 11.25 7.58
CA GLY A 39 -1.13 11.94 6.60
C GLY A 39 -1.29 13.46 6.63
N LEU A 40 -2.51 13.96 6.72
CA LEU A 40 -2.79 15.40 6.84
C LEU A 40 -2.22 15.99 8.14
N ALA A 41 -2.36 15.28 9.26
CA ALA A 41 -1.78 15.68 10.53
C ALA A 41 -0.25 15.69 10.48
N ALA A 42 0.36 14.66 9.89
CA ALA A 42 1.80 14.60 9.70
C ALA A 42 2.34 15.74 8.84
N HIS A 43 1.62 16.08 7.76
CA HIS A 43 1.95 17.22 6.91
C HIS A 43 1.86 18.54 7.67
N ALA A 44 0.79 18.75 8.43
CA ALA A 44 0.60 19.97 9.22
C ALA A 44 1.69 20.16 10.30
N LEU A 45 2.24 19.05 10.81
CA LEU A 45 3.32 19.03 11.79
C LEU A 45 4.73 18.98 11.15
N ASP A 46 4.82 18.95 9.83
CA ASP A 46 6.06 18.82 9.04
C ASP A 46 6.99 17.68 9.51
N THR A 47 6.39 16.52 9.84
CA THR A 47 7.15 15.42 10.46
C THR A 47 7.92 14.54 9.48
N ALA A 48 7.63 14.58 8.17
CA ALA A 48 8.28 13.76 7.15
C ALA A 48 8.38 14.47 5.79
N PRO A 49 9.03 15.64 5.68
CA PRO A 49 9.11 16.41 4.43
C PRO A 49 9.98 15.74 3.37
N ALA A 50 10.98 14.95 3.75
CA ALA A 50 12.04 14.47 2.86
C ALA A 50 11.51 13.67 1.65
N ALA A 51 10.52 12.82 1.82
CA ALA A 51 9.96 12.05 0.70
C ALA A 51 9.25 12.98 -0.32
N ARG A 52 8.51 13.97 0.17
CA ARG A 52 7.85 14.99 -0.66
C ARG A 52 8.87 15.81 -1.43
N GLU A 53 9.88 16.34 -0.75
CA GLU A 53 10.93 17.18 -1.34
C GLU A 53 11.72 16.42 -2.39
N ALA A 54 12.15 15.19 -2.11
CA ALA A 54 12.87 14.35 -3.05
C ALA A 54 12.05 14.08 -4.33
N MET A 55 10.72 13.86 -4.23
CA MET A 55 9.90 13.64 -5.42
C MET A 55 9.61 14.93 -6.18
N ILE A 56 9.50 16.08 -5.50
CA ILE A 56 9.40 17.39 -6.15
C ILE A 56 10.66 17.70 -6.96
N GLU A 57 11.83 17.39 -6.44
CA GLU A 57 13.12 17.61 -7.13
C GLU A 57 13.26 16.83 -8.44
N THR A 58 12.56 15.71 -8.62
CA THR A 58 12.57 14.99 -9.90
C THR A 58 11.93 15.79 -11.05
N GLY A 59 11.09 16.78 -10.73
CA GLY A 59 10.35 17.57 -11.70
C GLY A 59 9.28 16.79 -12.47
N SER A 60 9.00 15.55 -12.07
CA SER A 60 8.03 14.69 -12.75
C SER A 60 6.60 15.10 -12.45
N ILE A 61 5.75 15.17 -13.49
CA ILE A 61 4.32 15.51 -13.39
C ILE A 61 3.49 14.29 -13.80
N GLY A 62 2.36 14.09 -13.12
CA GLY A 62 1.44 12.98 -13.40
C GLY A 62 0.05 13.21 -12.84
N PRO A 63 -0.85 12.21 -12.92
CA PRO A 63 -2.26 12.37 -12.58
C PRO A 63 -2.58 12.19 -11.09
N ALA A 64 -1.65 11.69 -10.28
CA ALA A 64 -1.94 11.32 -8.90
C ALA A 64 -1.57 12.42 -7.90
N THR A 65 -2.41 12.62 -6.88
CA THR A 65 -2.20 13.64 -5.85
C THR A 65 -1.34 13.10 -4.71
N ALA A 66 -0.47 13.96 -4.18
CA ALA A 66 0.30 13.68 -2.98
C ALA A 66 0.08 14.76 -1.91
N ILE A 67 0.00 14.36 -0.66
CA ILE A 67 -0.21 15.28 0.47
C ILE A 67 0.93 16.30 0.54
N GLY A 68 0.56 17.58 0.52
CA GLY A 68 1.52 18.70 0.56
C GLY A 68 2.17 19.04 -0.77
N VAL A 69 1.75 18.43 -1.89
CA VAL A 69 2.18 18.78 -3.26
C VAL A 69 1.03 19.46 -4.00
N THR A 70 1.28 20.58 -4.65
CA THR A 70 0.25 21.41 -5.27
C THR A 70 -0.09 21.02 -6.72
N TYR A 71 0.62 20.05 -7.26
CA TYR A 71 0.42 19.47 -8.60
C TYR A 71 0.44 17.96 -8.55
N GLY A 72 -0.02 17.28 -9.59
CA GLY A 72 -0.02 15.83 -9.62
C GLY A 72 1.37 15.23 -9.89
N LEU A 73 1.66 14.10 -9.28
CA LEU A 73 2.87 13.30 -9.47
C LEU A 73 2.58 12.02 -10.27
N PRO A 74 3.61 11.35 -10.82
CA PRO A 74 3.48 9.98 -11.28
C PRO A 74 2.91 9.08 -10.17
N PRO A 75 2.04 8.11 -10.47
CA PRO A 75 1.35 7.32 -9.44
C PRO A 75 2.28 6.63 -8.43
N ALA A 76 3.43 6.12 -8.88
CA ALA A 76 4.40 5.49 -7.97
C ALA A 76 4.99 6.51 -6.97
N ASP A 77 5.31 7.71 -7.44
CA ASP A 77 5.90 8.78 -6.63
C ASP A 77 4.86 9.33 -5.64
N ALA A 78 3.61 9.53 -6.10
CA ALA A 78 2.52 9.93 -5.22
C ALA A 78 2.24 8.88 -4.13
N ALA A 79 2.28 7.59 -4.47
CA ALA A 79 2.14 6.48 -3.53
C ALA A 79 3.27 6.48 -2.49
N LEU A 80 4.52 6.75 -2.91
CA LEU A 80 5.65 6.88 -2.00
C LEU A 80 5.43 8.02 -0.99
N VAL A 81 5.16 9.23 -1.49
CA VAL A 81 4.98 10.41 -0.65
C VAL A 81 3.84 10.21 0.35
N ASN A 82 2.68 9.75 -0.15
CA ASN A 82 1.52 9.51 0.70
C ASN A 82 1.77 8.41 1.74
N GLY A 83 2.40 7.29 1.36
CA GLY A 83 2.69 6.20 2.29
C GLY A 83 3.67 6.60 3.40
N VAL A 84 4.71 7.37 3.06
CA VAL A 84 5.64 7.93 4.07
C VAL A 84 4.91 8.90 4.98
N THR A 85 4.11 9.80 4.43
CA THR A 85 3.42 10.85 5.20
C THR A 85 2.33 10.26 6.10
N CYS A 86 1.54 9.29 5.60
CA CYS A 86 0.50 8.62 6.39
C CYS A 86 1.06 7.82 7.58
N HIS A 87 2.29 7.29 7.47
CA HIS A 87 2.95 6.54 8.55
C HIS A 87 3.85 7.40 9.45
N ALA A 88 4.00 8.67 9.16
CA ALA A 88 5.01 9.53 9.81
C ALA A 88 4.79 9.73 11.31
N LEU A 89 3.56 9.64 11.79
CA LEU A 89 3.21 9.77 13.20
C LEU A 89 3.16 8.44 13.94
N ASP A 90 3.25 7.31 13.24
CA ASP A 90 3.11 5.96 13.83
C ASP A 90 1.78 5.81 14.60
N TYR A 91 0.70 6.40 14.09
CA TYR A 91 -0.62 6.48 14.69
C TYR A 91 -1.71 5.88 13.80
N ASP A 92 -1.33 5.46 12.61
CA ASP A 92 -2.18 4.78 11.63
C ASP A 92 -2.59 3.38 12.10
N ASP A 93 -3.65 2.85 11.52
CA ASP A 93 -4.31 1.61 11.89
C ASP A 93 -3.34 0.43 12.11
N THR A 94 -3.65 -0.43 13.05
CA THR A 94 -2.82 -1.61 13.37
C THR A 94 -3.68 -2.86 13.52
N HIS A 95 -3.36 -3.89 12.74
CA HIS A 95 -3.93 -5.23 12.89
C HIS A 95 -3.07 -6.04 13.88
N THR A 96 -3.57 -6.20 15.11
CA THR A 96 -2.79 -6.81 16.21
C THR A 96 -2.36 -8.25 15.94
N GLY A 97 -3.22 -9.07 15.28
CA GLY A 97 -2.87 -10.45 14.92
C GLY A 97 -1.82 -10.56 13.81
N ALA A 98 -1.71 -9.56 12.93
CA ALA A 98 -0.68 -9.51 11.89
C ALA A 98 0.58 -8.75 12.35
N VAL A 99 0.51 -8.03 13.47
CA VAL A 99 1.55 -7.13 13.96
C VAL A 99 2.01 -6.17 12.85
N ALA A 100 1.05 -5.59 12.13
CA ALA A 100 1.29 -4.76 10.96
C ALA A 100 0.25 -3.63 10.83
N HIS A 101 0.68 -2.47 10.32
CA HIS A 101 -0.19 -1.41 9.87
C HIS A 101 -0.68 -1.76 8.47
N VAL A 102 -1.94 -2.19 8.34
CA VAL A 102 -2.41 -2.84 7.12
C VAL A 102 -2.76 -1.87 6.00
N SER A 103 -3.29 -0.70 6.33
CA SER A 103 -3.82 0.23 5.33
C SER A 103 -2.77 1.18 4.76
N VAL A 104 -1.70 1.44 5.49
CA VAL A 104 -0.76 2.53 5.19
C VAL A 104 0.09 2.35 3.92
N ALA A 105 0.24 1.12 3.43
CA ALA A 105 0.82 0.86 2.11
C ALA A 105 -0.27 0.73 1.03
N VAL A 106 -1.41 0.13 1.38
CA VAL A 106 -2.50 -0.19 0.46
C VAL A 106 -3.24 1.06 0.01
N VAL A 107 -3.66 1.92 0.95
CA VAL A 107 -4.44 3.13 0.64
C VAL A 107 -3.68 4.10 -0.26
N PRO A 108 -2.41 4.46 0.00
CA PRO A 108 -1.64 5.32 -0.89
C PRO A 108 -1.48 4.78 -2.31
N ALA A 109 -1.17 3.49 -2.44
CA ALA A 109 -1.04 2.85 -3.75
C ALA A 109 -2.38 2.82 -4.50
N ALA A 110 -3.46 2.41 -3.80
CA ALA A 110 -4.79 2.33 -4.39
C ALA A 110 -5.30 3.71 -4.83
N LEU A 111 -5.14 4.76 -4.03
CA LEU A 111 -5.53 6.12 -4.40
C LEU A 111 -4.77 6.62 -5.63
N ALA A 112 -3.46 6.43 -5.66
CA ALA A 112 -2.63 6.89 -6.77
C ALA A 112 -2.99 6.18 -8.09
N VAL A 113 -3.24 4.87 -8.04
CA VAL A 113 -3.65 4.09 -9.21
C VAL A 113 -5.10 4.43 -9.61
N ALA A 114 -6.03 4.54 -8.65
CA ALA A 114 -7.42 4.92 -8.93
C ALA A 114 -7.50 6.27 -9.68
N GLN A 115 -6.73 7.25 -9.26
CA GLN A 115 -6.65 8.55 -9.93
C GLN A 115 -6.07 8.45 -11.35
N SER A 116 -5.06 7.60 -11.53
CA SER A 116 -4.44 7.36 -12.84
C SER A 116 -5.37 6.66 -13.82
N GLU A 117 -6.15 5.70 -13.34
CA GLU A 117 -7.06 4.88 -14.15
C GLU A 117 -8.47 5.48 -14.27
N GLY A 118 -8.77 6.57 -13.53
CA GLY A 118 -10.10 7.17 -13.48
C GLY A 118 -11.13 6.27 -12.80
N ALA A 119 -10.70 5.40 -11.88
CA ALA A 119 -11.56 4.49 -11.15
C ALA A 119 -12.47 5.23 -10.16
N ASP A 120 -13.65 4.70 -9.94
CA ASP A 120 -14.61 5.29 -9.01
C ASP A 120 -14.38 4.85 -7.54
N GLY A 121 -15.21 5.41 -6.63
CA GLY A 121 -15.09 5.09 -5.20
C GLY A 121 -15.47 3.65 -4.84
N ALA A 122 -16.29 2.97 -5.64
CA ALA A 122 -16.66 1.57 -5.43
C ALA A 122 -15.48 0.65 -5.75
N ASP A 123 -14.80 0.92 -6.86
CA ASP A 123 -13.58 0.20 -7.26
C ASP A 123 -12.45 0.43 -6.25
N LEU A 124 -12.26 1.66 -5.79
CA LEU A 124 -11.29 1.99 -4.74
C LEU A 124 -11.55 1.19 -3.46
N LEU A 125 -12.81 1.15 -3.00
CA LEU A 125 -13.17 0.41 -1.78
C LEU A 125 -12.89 -1.09 -1.93
N ALA A 126 -13.27 -1.69 -3.05
CA ALA A 126 -13.01 -3.10 -3.30
C ALA A 126 -11.49 -3.40 -3.37
N ALA A 127 -10.70 -2.50 -3.96
CA ALA A 127 -9.26 -2.62 -4.03
C ALA A 127 -8.60 -2.53 -2.63
N VAL A 128 -9.03 -1.57 -1.80
CA VAL A 128 -8.53 -1.42 -0.42
C VAL A 128 -8.90 -2.64 0.42
N VAL A 129 -10.14 -3.15 0.34
CA VAL A 129 -10.53 -4.37 1.06
C VAL A 129 -9.67 -5.56 0.63
N ALA A 130 -9.47 -5.76 -0.68
CA ALA A 130 -8.63 -6.85 -1.17
C ALA A 130 -7.19 -6.74 -0.66
N GLY A 131 -6.61 -5.55 -0.73
CA GLY A 131 -5.24 -5.29 -0.29
C GLY A 131 -5.06 -5.51 1.22
N ASN A 132 -5.92 -4.92 2.04
CA ASN A 132 -5.85 -5.04 3.51
C ASN A 132 -6.00 -6.50 3.97
N GLU A 133 -6.93 -7.25 3.35
CA GLU A 133 -7.13 -8.67 3.63
C GLU A 133 -5.85 -9.49 3.34
N ILE A 134 -5.16 -9.20 2.25
CA ILE A 134 -3.90 -9.87 1.90
C ILE A 134 -2.79 -9.53 2.90
N VAL A 135 -2.63 -8.25 3.27
CA VAL A 135 -1.64 -7.83 4.28
C VAL A 135 -1.88 -8.56 5.60
N ALA A 136 -3.13 -8.52 6.09
CA ALA A 136 -3.49 -9.14 7.36
C ALA A 136 -3.24 -10.66 7.35
N ARG A 137 -3.64 -11.36 6.28
CA ARG A 137 -3.43 -12.82 6.17
C ARG A 137 -1.96 -13.20 6.09
N LEU A 138 -1.14 -12.46 5.35
CA LEU A 138 0.30 -12.70 5.27
C LEU A 138 0.97 -12.49 6.62
N GLY A 139 0.64 -11.42 7.34
CA GLY A 139 1.16 -11.17 8.68
C GLY A 139 0.79 -12.27 9.66
N MET A 140 -0.50 -12.65 9.71
CA MET A 140 -0.99 -13.73 10.58
C MET A 140 -0.41 -15.11 10.25
N ALA A 141 -0.08 -15.39 8.98
CA ALA A 141 0.45 -16.69 8.57
C ALA A 141 1.86 -16.97 9.13
N VAL A 142 2.58 -15.94 9.52
CA VAL A 142 3.98 -16.02 10.01
C VAL A 142 4.08 -15.65 11.50
N ASP A 143 2.96 -15.23 12.10
CA ASP A 143 2.91 -14.70 13.46
C ASP A 143 3.95 -13.58 13.65
N THR A 144 4.77 -13.63 14.69
CA THR A 144 5.86 -12.67 14.94
C THR A 144 7.14 -12.96 14.15
N GLY A 145 7.11 -13.92 13.21
CA GLY A 145 8.30 -14.43 12.54
C GLY A 145 9.04 -13.41 11.67
N PHE A 146 8.36 -12.39 11.15
CA PHE A 146 9.02 -11.28 10.45
C PHE A 146 9.87 -10.47 11.42
N HIS A 147 9.30 -10.05 12.55
CA HIS A 147 9.98 -9.27 13.58
C HIS A 147 11.14 -10.05 14.20
N ALA A 148 10.94 -11.34 14.47
CA ALA A 148 11.99 -12.20 15.02
C ALA A 148 13.22 -12.32 14.09
N ARG A 149 13.05 -12.03 12.80
CA ARG A 149 14.12 -12.02 11.79
C ARG A 149 14.60 -10.63 11.40
N GLY A 150 14.16 -9.60 12.10
CA GLY A 150 14.58 -8.22 11.85
C GLY A 150 13.85 -7.54 10.68
N PHE A 151 12.69 -8.04 10.25
CA PHE A 151 11.89 -7.44 9.20
C PHE A 151 10.63 -6.74 9.75
N HIS A 152 10.29 -5.61 9.16
CA HIS A 152 9.07 -4.87 9.46
C HIS A 152 7.89 -5.46 8.69
N ALA A 153 6.99 -6.16 9.37
CA ALA A 153 5.86 -6.85 8.74
C ALA A 153 4.99 -5.92 7.88
N THR A 154 4.77 -4.67 8.31
CA THR A 154 4.05 -3.63 7.54
C THR A 154 4.62 -3.46 6.13
N ALA A 155 5.93 -3.42 6.00
CA ALA A 155 6.60 -3.24 4.69
C ALA A 155 6.56 -4.53 3.87
N VAL A 156 6.96 -5.66 4.48
CA VAL A 156 7.07 -6.95 3.79
C VAL A 156 5.70 -7.44 3.31
N CYS A 157 4.66 -7.35 4.14
CA CYS A 157 3.31 -7.76 3.75
C CYS A 157 2.61 -6.67 2.91
N GLY A 158 2.89 -5.39 3.22
CA GLY A 158 2.26 -4.24 2.58
C GLY A 158 2.46 -4.18 1.07
N VAL A 159 3.66 -4.55 0.58
CA VAL A 159 3.91 -4.55 -0.87
C VAL A 159 3.00 -5.52 -1.61
N PHE A 160 2.67 -6.69 -1.06
CA PHE A 160 1.77 -7.65 -1.70
C PHE A 160 0.32 -7.17 -1.72
N GLY A 161 -0.19 -6.65 -0.58
CA GLY A 161 -1.54 -6.11 -0.55
C GLY A 161 -1.71 -4.89 -1.44
N ALA A 162 -0.76 -3.97 -1.42
CA ALA A 162 -0.76 -2.80 -2.30
C ALA A 162 -0.67 -3.20 -3.78
N THR A 163 0.12 -4.23 -4.14
CA THR A 163 0.19 -4.76 -5.51
C THR A 163 -1.14 -5.34 -5.96
N ALA A 164 -1.81 -6.14 -5.12
CA ALA A 164 -3.11 -6.69 -5.44
C ALA A 164 -4.18 -5.59 -5.65
N ALA A 165 -4.16 -4.55 -4.80
CA ALA A 165 -5.04 -3.39 -4.95
C ALA A 165 -4.77 -2.61 -6.25
N ALA A 166 -3.50 -2.36 -6.57
CA ALA A 166 -3.10 -1.70 -7.82
C ALA A 166 -3.53 -2.48 -9.06
N CYS A 167 -3.26 -3.80 -9.08
CA CYS A 167 -3.66 -4.68 -10.18
C CYS A 167 -5.19 -4.73 -10.38
N ARG A 168 -5.95 -4.76 -9.27
CA ARG A 168 -7.41 -4.74 -9.34
C ARG A 168 -7.93 -3.46 -10.00
N LEU A 169 -7.38 -2.30 -9.63
CA LEU A 169 -7.76 -1.02 -10.21
C LEU A 169 -7.39 -0.90 -11.69
N GLN A 170 -6.36 -1.60 -12.12
CA GLN A 170 -5.95 -1.74 -13.53
C GLN A 170 -6.74 -2.82 -14.28
N ALA A 171 -7.72 -3.45 -13.64
CA ALA A 171 -8.52 -4.54 -14.20
C ALA A 171 -7.68 -5.71 -14.76
N LEU A 172 -6.54 -6.02 -14.14
CA LEU A 172 -5.67 -7.11 -14.56
C LEU A 172 -6.27 -8.48 -14.21
N ASP A 173 -6.06 -9.45 -15.09
CA ASP A 173 -6.53 -10.82 -14.86
C ASP A 173 -5.71 -11.54 -13.76
N ALA A 174 -6.26 -12.63 -13.22
CA ALA A 174 -5.65 -13.35 -12.11
C ALA A 174 -4.23 -13.87 -12.43
N ARG A 175 -3.94 -14.22 -13.67
CA ARG A 175 -2.61 -14.68 -14.10
C ARG A 175 -1.59 -13.53 -14.01
N THR A 176 -1.96 -12.37 -14.52
CA THR A 176 -1.13 -11.16 -14.46
C THR A 176 -0.94 -10.70 -13.02
N VAL A 177 -1.99 -10.76 -12.19
CA VAL A 177 -1.88 -10.47 -10.75
C VAL A 177 -0.92 -11.44 -10.06
N THR A 178 -0.96 -12.75 -10.39
CA THR A 178 -0.02 -13.73 -9.85
C THR A 178 1.43 -13.35 -10.19
N ASN A 179 1.70 -12.95 -11.43
CA ASN A 179 3.03 -12.48 -11.85
C ASN A 179 3.44 -11.20 -11.09
N ALA A 180 2.52 -10.24 -10.93
CA ALA A 180 2.78 -9.03 -10.17
C ALA A 180 3.14 -9.32 -8.70
N LEU A 181 2.45 -10.27 -8.06
CA LEU A 181 2.79 -10.71 -6.69
C LEU A 181 4.19 -11.37 -6.65
N GLY A 182 4.58 -12.11 -7.68
CA GLY A 182 5.95 -12.65 -7.81
C GLY A 182 7.02 -11.54 -7.91
N ILE A 183 6.75 -10.51 -8.72
CA ILE A 183 7.63 -9.32 -8.82
C ILE A 183 7.68 -8.58 -7.48
N ALA A 184 6.53 -8.36 -6.83
CA ALA A 184 6.45 -7.72 -5.51
C ALA A 184 7.30 -8.44 -4.46
N GLY A 185 7.38 -9.78 -4.51
CA GLY A 185 8.22 -10.57 -3.63
C GLY A 185 9.71 -10.22 -3.74
N SER A 186 10.19 -9.84 -4.94
CA SER A 186 11.56 -9.37 -5.14
C SER A 186 11.80 -7.94 -4.67
N MET A 187 10.73 -7.16 -4.45
CA MET A 187 10.78 -5.77 -3.98
C MET A 187 10.46 -5.65 -2.48
N ALA A 188 10.02 -6.74 -1.84
CA ALA A 188 9.69 -6.77 -0.41
C ALA A 188 10.92 -6.44 0.43
N SER A 189 10.81 -5.47 1.32
CA SER A 189 11.92 -4.95 2.12
C SER A 189 11.43 -4.32 3.42
N GLY A 190 12.32 -3.72 4.18
CA GLY A 190 12.03 -3.04 5.44
C GLY A 190 12.64 -3.76 6.64
N LEU A 191 13.73 -3.19 7.14
CA LEU A 191 14.47 -3.73 8.29
C LEU A 191 14.05 -3.04 9.59
N LEU A 192 14.10 -3.76 10.70
CA LEU A 192 13.86 -3.21 12.03
C LEU A 192 15.08 -2.50 12.64
N GLU A 193 16.15 -2.30 11.87
CA GLU A 193 17.40 -1.68 12.34
C GLU A 193 17.17 -0.28 12.94
N TYR A 194 16.14 0.44 12.48
CA TYR A 194 15.75 1.72 13.06
C TYR A 194 15.45 1.67 14.57
N LEU A 195 15.19 0.48 15.15
CA LEU A 195 15.01 0.31 16.59
C LEU A 195 16.34 0.42 17.36
N ALA A 196 17.48 0.22 16.68
CA ALA A 196 18.79 0.28 17.32
C ALA A 196 19.26 1.72 17.57
N ASP A 197 18.92 2.66 16.69
CA ASP A 197 19.41 4.03 16.73
C ASP A 197 18.30 5.12 16.74
N GLY A 198 17.04 4.70 16.63
CA GLY A 198 15.90 5.62 16.58
C GLY A 198 15.79 6.40 15.26
N SER A 199 16.41 5.91 14.18
CA SER A 199 16.33 6.56 12.88
C SER A 199 14.91 6.62 12.33
N SER A 200 14.63 7.60 11.47
CA SER A 200 13.31 7.80 10.87
C SER A 200 12.99 6.85 9.71
N THR A 201 13.86 5.89 9.42
CA THR A 201 13.74 4.96 8.28
C THR A 201 12.45 4.13 8.32
N LYS A 202 11.88 3.87 9.51
CA LYS A 202 10.57 3.22 9.64
C LYS A 202 9.51 3.87 8.75
N ARG A 203 9.50 5.20 8.69
CA ARG A 203 8.50 6.00 7.94
C ARG A 203 8.56 5.74 6.44
N LEU A 204 9.74 5.42 5.91
CA LEU A 204 9.94 5.08 4.49
C LEU A 204 9.22 3.79 4.10
N HIS A 205 9.14 2.81 4.99
CA HIS A 205 8.77 1.45 4.66
C HIS A 205 7.43 1.29 3.94
N PRO A 206 6.28 1.81 4.44
CA PRO A 206 5.02 1.68 3.74
C PRO A 206 4.97 2.50 2.45
N GLY A 207 5.63 3.65 2.40
CA GLY A 207 5.76 4.43 1.18
C GLY A 207 6.52 3.69 0.09
N TRP A 208 7.64 3.05 0.46
CA TRP A 208 8.40 2.21 -0.48
C TRP A 208 7.62 0.98 -0.93
N ALA A 209 6.86 0.35 -0.02
CA ALA A 209 5.98 -0.76 -0.36
C ALA A 209 4.89 -0.31 -1.36
N ALA A 210 4.28 0.86 -1.14
CA ALA A 210 3.27 1.42 -2.04
C ALA A 210 3.85 1.78 -3.42
N HIS A 211 5.02 2.42 -3.47
CA HIS A 211 5.74 2.72 -4.70
C HIS A 211 6.06 1.44 -5.49
N SER A 212 6.68 0.46 -4.81
CA SER A 212 7.08 -0.82 -5.40
C SER A 212 5.87 -1.59 -5.95
N ALA A 213 4.73 -1.51 -5.27
CA ALA A 213 3.49 -2.14 -5.70
C ALA A 213 2.96 -1.58 -7.03
N VAL A 214 2.99 -0.25 -7.20
CA VAL A 214 2.61 0.40 -8.46
C VAL A 214 3.56 0.00 -9.59
N ILE A 215 4.86 -0.10 -9.31
CA ILE A 215 5.84 -0.57 -10.30
C ILE A 215 5.62 -2.04 -10.64
N ALA A 216 5.42 -2.91 -9.63
CA ALA A 216 5.20 -4.34 -9.84
C ALA A 216 3.96 -4.62 -10.70
N SER A 217 2.85 -3.91 -10.45
CA SER A 217 1.62 -4.06 -11.24
C SER A 217 1.83 -3.65 -12.69
N ARG A 218 2.55 -2.56 -12.95
CA ARG A 218 2.86 -2.09 -14.31
C ARG A 218 3.82 -3.03 -15.04
N LEU A 219 4.87 -3.52 -14.37
CA LEU A 219 5.78 -4.49 -14.98
C LEU A 219 5.03 -5.75 -15.40
N ALA A 220 4.16 -6.29 -14.55
CA ALA A 220 3.37 -7.47 -14.87
C ALA A 220 2.37 -7.25 -16.02
N ALA A 221 1.82 -6.04 -16.16
CA ALA A 221 0.92 -5.69 -17.24
C ALA A 221 1.61 -5.65 -18.62
N HIS A 222 2.92 -5.48 -18.65
CA HIS A 222 3.72 -5.45 -19.89
C HIS A 222 4.46 -6.77 -20.19
N GLY A 223 4.41 -7.76 -19.33
CA GLY A 223 4.98 -9.11 -19.52
C GLY A 223 6.28 -9.34 -18.75
#